data_347aaf16d2223dd8de93144518899367
#
_entry.id   347aaf16d2223dd8de93144518899367
#
_cell.length_a   1.000
_cell.length_b   1.000
_cell.length_c   1.000
_cell.angle_alpha   90.00
_cell.angle_beta   90.00
_cell.angle_gamma   90.00
#
_symmetry.space_group_name_H-M   'P 1'
#
loop_
_entity.id
_entity.type
_entity.pdbx_description
1 polymer ?
#
loop_
_entity_poly.entity_id
_entity_poly.type
_entity_poly.pdbx_seq_one_letter_code
_entity_poly.pdbx_strand_id
1 'polypeptide(L)'
;MGRALFFASAVASILLLLSCQKSQTPQPPAAAIADSKSCFSLVPDLTLWDIAGTSLTQKGSVQIGEKLVLLGQTRHATLNGKERDLLKVRQDSGSEGWLSADSVVSNAILAVTTSDTVIYSVPRNTAATPINIPRMTVLAIHSDSGGMPFIRVSYYDPTGKDGLKEVYLRNEGVSARPDDVQAALLLQLAAASKSPKQQEAFLTSGITDYPGSLFLPQLQAALDTLRAPPAPPAQPAAASAMPPLGGQAASANGTQTQAPSGAAPAQAPAPQGQANGPATSSTPQ
;
A
#
# COMPACT_ATOMS: atom_id res chain seq x y z
N MET A 1 -27.55 -74.18 -29.02
CA MET A 1 -28.44 -73.15 -28.46
C MET A 1 -27.55 -71.90 -28.26
N GLY A 2 -27.51 -71.03 -29.24
CA GLY A 2 -26.73 -69.86 -29.24
C GLY A 2 -27.57 -68.63 -28.98
N ARG A 3 -27.03 -67.69 -28.24
CA ARG A 3 -27.53 -66.32 -28.16
C ARG A 3 -26.44 -65.37 -28.51
N ALA A 4 -26.53 -64.83 -29.73
CA ALA A 4 -25.74 -63.69 -30.17
C ALA A 4 -26.18 -62.43 -29.45
N LEU A 5 -25.24 -61.70 -28.89
CA LEU A 5 -25.44 -60.38 -28.33
C LEU A 5 -24.80 -59.36 -29.26
N PHE A 6 -25.64 -58.55 -29.84
CA PHE A 6 -25.31 -57.40 -30.65
C PHE A 6 -24.73 -56.30 -29.73
N PHE A 7 -23.50 -55.90 -29.92
CA PHE A 7 -22.95 -54.64 -29.39
C PHE A 7 -23.15 -53.54 -30.41
N ALA A 8 -24.11 -52.71 -30.15
CA ALA A 8 -24.33 -51.48 -30.89
C ALA A 8 -23.21 -50.49 -30.61
N SER A 9 -22.50 -50.10 -31.64
CA SER A 9 -21.51 -49.05 -31.65
C SER A 9 -22.21 -47.69 -31.50
N ALA A 10 -22.07 -47.03 -30.36
CA ALA A 10 -22.42 -45.63 -30.17
C ALA A 10 -21.16 -44.79 -30.34
N VAL A 11 -20.92 -44.36 -31.57
CA VAL A 11 -19.94 -43.29 -31.86
C VAL A 11 -20.58 -41.99 -31.43
N ALA A 12 -20.30 -41.58 -30.21
CA ALA A 12 -20.68 -40.28 -29.69
C ALA A 12 -19.75 -39.21 -30.32
N SER A 13 -20.34 -38.41 -31.18
CA SER A 13 -19.73 -37.19 -31.74
C SER A 13 -19.39 -36.26 -30.61
N ILE A 14 -18.09 -36.16 -30.28
CA ILE A 14 -17.55 -35.08 -29.46
C ILE A 14 -17.54 -33.82 -30.32
N LEU A 15 -18.62 -33.07 -30.27
CA LEU A 15 -18.68 -31.72 -30.77
C LEU A 15 -17.68 -30.90 -29.95
N LEU A 16 -16.60 -30.49 -30.60
CA LEU A 16 -15.70 -29.43 -30.14
C LEU A 16 -16.49 -28.14 -29.94
N LEU A 17 -16.95 -27.91 -28.73
CA LEU A 17 -17.32 -26.58 -28.29
C LEU A 17 -16.01 -25.81 -28.02
N LEU A 18 -15.45 -25.24 -29.09
CA LEU A 18 -14.54 -24.11 -28.96
C LEU A 18 -15.36 -22.97 -28.34
N SER A 19 -15.44 -22.99 -27.03
CA SER A 19 -15.90 -21.86 -26.24
C SER A 19 -14.89 -20.74 -26.46
N CYS A 20 -15.22 -19.77 -27.33
CA CYS A 20 -14.58 -18.47 -27.32
C CYS A 20 -14.66 -17.93 -25.90
N GLN A 21 -13.62 -18.12 -25.12
CA GLN A 21 -13.40 -17.31 -23.93
C GLN A 21 -13.23 -15.86 -24.42
N LYS A 22 -14.37 -15.16 -24.49
CA LYS A 22 -14.34 -13.70 -24.49
C LYS A 22 -13.44 -13.31 -23.33
N SER A 23 -12.30 -12.71 -23.65
CA SER A 23 -11.48 -11.98 -22.69
C SER A 23 -12.44 -11.09 -21.90
N GLN A 24 -12.74 -11.48 -20.69
CA GLN A 24 -13.49 -10.62 -19.77
C GLN A 24 -12.61 -9.42 -19.56
N THR A 25 -12.91 -8.34 -20.29
CA THR A 25 -12.46 -7.01 -19.90
C THR A 25 -12.72 -6.88 -18.41
N PRO A 26 -11.75 -6.45 -17.58
CA PRO A 26 -11.96 -6.28 -16.15
C PRO A 26 -13.22 -5.43 -15.97
N GLN A 27 -14.29 -6.06 -15.55
CA GLN A 27 -15.53 -5.35 -15.26
C GLN A 27 -15.21 -4.46 -14.07
N PRO A 28 -15.44 -3.14 -14.16
CA PRO A 28 -15.25 -2.27 -13.01
C PRO A 28 -16.03 -2.87 -11.86
N PRO A 29 -15.48 -2.89 -10.64
CA PRO A 29 -16.12 -3.50 -9.49
C PRO A 29 -17.53 -2.94 -9.40
N ALA A 30 -18.52 -3.83 -9.45
CA ALA A 30 -19.92 -3.47 -9.22
C ALA A 30 -19.92 -2.68 -7.92
N ALA A 31 -20.44 -1.45 -7.96
CA ALA A 31 -20.40 -0.52 -6.84
C ALA A 31 -20.93 -1.22 -5.59
N ALA A 32 -20.04 -1.74 -4.77
CA ALA A 32 -20.38 -2.19 -3.45
C ALA A 32 -20.91 -0.95 -2.71
N ILE A 33 -22.17 -0.97 -2.34
CA ILE A 33 -22.78 0.15 -1.61
C ILE A 33 -22.05 0.21 -0.27
N ALA A 34 -21.24 1.25 -0.09
CA ALA A 34 -20.55 1.47 1.16
C ALA A 34 -21.58 1.68 2.28
N ASP A 35 -21.50 0.86 3.33
CA ASP A 35 -22.32 1.03 4.53
C ASP A 35 -21.91 2.34 5.21
N SER A 36 -22.82 3.31 5.26
CA SER A 36 -22.57 4.65 5.85
C SER A 36 -22.21 4.61 7.34
N LYS A 37 -22.42 3.49 8.00
CA LYS A 37 -22.05 3.26 9.40
C LYS A 37 -20.72 2.54 9.57
N SER A 38 -20.08 2.12 8.50
CA SER A 38 -18.78 1.45 8.57
C SER A 38 -17.65 2.38 8.13
N CYS A 39 -16.47 2.15 8.71
CA CYS A 39 -15.22 2.75 8.28
C CYS A 39 -14.11 1.69 8.30
N PHE A 40 -12.99 2.02 7.66
CA PHE A 40 -11.81 1.16 7.61
C PHE A 40 -10.60 1.90 8.14
N SER A 41 -9.73 1.19 8.87
CA SER A 41 -8.39 1.66 9.15
C SER A 41 -7.49 1.38 7.95
N LEU A 42 -6.74 2.39 7.49
CA LEU A 42 -5.64 2.21 6.54
C LEU A 42 -4.27 2.41 7.18
N VAL A 43 -4.27 2.83 8.45
CA VAL A 43 -3.05 3.05 9.23
C VAL A 43 -2.67 1.75 9.93
N PRO A 44 -1.43 1.26 9.78
CA PRO A 44 -0.95 0.10 10.52
C PRO A 44 -0.93 0.36 12.03
N ASP A 45 -1.28 -0.66 12.82
CA ASP A 45 -1.19 -0.65 14.30
C ASP A 45 -1.82 0.59 14.97
N LEU A 46 -2.99 0.98 14.47
CA LEU A 46 -3.70 2.14 15.03
C LEU A 46 -4.18 1.85 16.44
N THR A 47 -3.81 2.72 17.40
CA THR A 47 -4.18 2.55 18.80
C THR A 47 -5.66 2.85 19.02
N LEU A 48 -6.38 1.89 19.62
CA LEU A 48 -7.73 2.06 20.12
C LEU A 48 -7.66 2.60 21.55
N TRP A 49 -8.30 3.74 21.80
CA TRP A 49 -8.25 4.44 23.07
C TRP A 49 -9.52 4.21 23.90
N ASP A 50 -9.36 4.12 25.20
CA ASP A 50 -10.46 4.31 26.15
C ASP A 50 -10.36 5.69 26.78
N ILE A 51 -11.49 6.31 27.04
CA ILE A 51 -11.57 7.66 27.61
C ILE A 51 -12.40 7.63 28.86
N ALA A 52 -11.74 7.76 30.01
CA ALA A 52 -12.35 7.90 31.32
C ALA A 52 -12.16 9.34 31.81
N GLY A 53 -13.22 10.16 31.75
CA GLY A 53 -13.13 11.58 32.06
C GLY A 53 -12.23 12.33 31.06
N THR A 54 -11.07 12.82 31.53
CA THR A 54 -10.03 13.47 30.70
C THR A 54 -8.85 12.55 30.38
N SER A 55 -8.80 11.37 30.99
CA SER A 55 -7.70 10.43 30.84
C SER A 55 -7.91 9.55 29.63
N LEU A 56 -6.86 9.43 28.82
CA LEU A 56 -6.76 8.53 27.65
C LEU A 56 -5.91 7.33 28.05
N THR A 57 -6.44 6.12 27.87
CA THR A 57 -5.70 4.88 28.11
C THR A 57 -5.75 4.00 26.86
N GLN A 58 -4.65 3.33 26.55
CA GLN A 58 -4.65 2.39 25.44
C GLN A 58 -5.51 1.17 25.81
N LYS A 59 -6.50 0.86 24.98
CA LYS A 59 -7.40 -0.28 25.16
C LYS A 59 -7.03 -1.46 24.27
N GLY A 60 -6.50 -1.18 23.09
CA GLY A 60 -6.15 -2.18 22.11
C GLY A 60 -5.53 -1.56 20.87
N SER A 61 -5.50 -2.33 19.78
CA SER A 61 -5.07 -1.86 18.48
C SER A 61 -6.06 -2.28 17.38
N VAL A 62 -6.05 -1.54 16.29
CA VAL A 62 -6.82 -1.80 15.09
C VAL A 62 -5.82 -2.07 13.97
N GLN A 63 -6.05 -3.16 13.23
CA GLN A 63 -5.18 -3.55 12.14
C GLN A 63 -5.54 -2.79 10.85
N ILE A 64 -4.57 -2.71 9.94
CA ILE A 64 -4.82 -2.18 8.61
C ILE A 64 -5.92 -3.01 7.90
N GLY A 65 -6.85 -2.33 7.24
CA GLY A 65 -7.96 -2.96 6.53
C GLY A 65 -9.10 -3.45 7.44
N GLU A 66 -8.97 -3.32 8.76
CA GLU A 66 -10.02 -3.73 9.68
C GLU A 66 -11.28 -2.88 9.50
N LYS A 67 -12.42 -3.56 9.33
CA LYS A 67 -13.72 -2.93 9.26
C LYS A 67 -14.23 -2.61 10.67
N LEU A 68 -14.66 -1.38 10.85
CA LEU A 68 -15.14 -0.85 12.12
C LEU A 68 -16.54 -0.29 11.94
N VAL A 69 -17.36 -0.36 12.99
CA VAL A 69 -18.69 0.25 13.03
C VAL A 69 -18.61 1.59 13.75
N LEU A 70 -19.03 2.66 13.08
CA LEU A 70 -19.15 3.99 13.67
C LEU A 70 -20.36 4.05 14.62
N LEU A 71 -20.13 4.46 15.86
CA LEU A 71 -21.19 4.57 16.88
C LEU A 71 -21.82 5.97 16.95
N GLY A 72 -21.46 6.87 16.02
CA GLY A 72 -22.06 8.21 15.90
C GLY A 72 -21.68 9.19 17.02
N GLN A 73 -20.70 8.84 17.86
CA GLN A 73 -20.19 9.72 18.90
C GLN A 73 -18.85 10.31 18.48
N THR A 74 -18.69 11.61 18.71
CA THR A 74 -17.44 12.34 18.46
C THR A 74 -16.96 13.01 19.74
N ARG A 75 -15.66 13.20 19.87
CA ARG A 75 -15.06 13.89 21.01
C ARG A 75 -13.75 14.55 20.60
N HIS A 76 -13.49 15.75 21.13
CA HIS A 76 -12.18 16.39 21.02
C HIS A 76 -11.28 15.95 22.18
N ALA A 77 -10.04 15.58 21.86
CA ALA A 77 -9.05 15.23 22.88
C ALA A 77 -7.63 15.49 22.37
N THR A 78 -6.70 15.68 23.29
CA THR A 78 -5.29 15.85 22.99
C THR A 78 -4.61 14.48 22.93
N LEU A 79 -4.17 14.08 21.73
CA LEU A 79 -3.36 12.89 21.49
C LEU A 79 -1.94 13.28 21.12
N ASN A 80 -0.94 12.81 21.87
CA ASN A 80 0.48 13.09 21.61
C ASN A 80 0.77 14.59 21.48
N GLY A 81 0.13 15.42 22.31
CA GLY A 81 0.29 16.88 22.29
C GLY A 81 -0.42 17.62 21.16
N LYS A 82 -1.23 16.92 20.35
CA LYS A 82 -2.04 17.52 19.28
C LYS A 82 -3.53 17.32 19.57
N GLU A 83 -4.31 18.36 19.39
CA GLU A 83 -5.76 18.25 19.41
C GLU A 83 -6.27 17.46 18.23
N ARG A 84 -7.16 16.50 18.47
CA ARG A 84 -7.72 15.59 17.48
C ARG A 84 -9.21 15.38 17.72
N ASP A 85 -9.93 15.23 16.64
CA ASP A 85 -11.30 14.72 16.67
C ASP A 85 -11.25 13.21 16.77
N LEU A 86 -11.91 12.66 17.76
CA LEU A 86 -12.02 11.22 17.98
C LEU A 86 -13.42 10.75 17.62
N LEU A 87 -13.47 9.59 16.95
CA LEU A 87 -14.70 8.88 16.62
C LEU A 87 -14.80 7.64 17.51
N LYS A 88 -15.98 7.40 18.07
CA LYS A 88 -16.25 6.15 18.78
C LYS A 88 -16.58 5.05 17.78
N VAL A 89 -15.85 3.97 17.86
CA VAL A 89 -15.97 2.82 16.96
C VAL A 89 -16.14 1.52 17.73
N ARG A 90 -16.64 0.50 17.05
CA ARG A 90 -16.69 -0.89 17.53
C ARG A 90 -16.05 -1.81 16.52
N GLN A 91 -15.13 -2.64 17.00
CA GLN A 91 -14.51 -3.74 16.21
C GLN A 91 -15.48 -4.92 16.08
N ASP A 92 -15.24 -5.82 15.13
CA ASP A 92 -16.02 -7.05 14.96
C ASP A 92 -15.95 -7.97 16.20
N SER A 93 -14.86 -7.89 16.97
CA SER A 93 -14.72 -8.55 18.27
C SER A 93 -15.70 -8.06 19.34
N GLY A 94 -16.46 -6.98 19.06
CA GLY A 94 -17.32 -6.27 20.02
C GLY A 94 -16.61 -5.26 20.89
N SER A 95 -15.28 -5.13 20.79
CA SER A 95 -14.52 -4.11 21.54
C SER A 95 -14.86 -2.71 21.04
N GLU A 96 -15.22 -1.80 21.94
CA GLU A 96 -15.48 -0.40 21.63
C GLU A 96 -14.33 0.48 22.10
N GLY A 97 -14.08 1.57 21.37
CA GLY A 97 -13.07 2.55 21.76
C GLY A 97 -13.10 3.77 20.86
N TRP A 98 -12.10 4.62 21.03
CA TRP A 98 -11.98 5.88 20.32
C TRP A 98 -10.76 5.84 19.39
N LEU A 99 -10.94 6.33 18.17
CA LEU A 99 -9.89 6.48 17.16
C LEU A 99 -9.85 7.92 16.67
N SER A 100 -8.69 8.37 16.20
CA SER A 100 -8.57 9.66 15.53
C SER A 100 -9.35 9.64 14.20
N ALA A 101 -10.15 10.67 13.96
CA ALA A 101 -10.98 10.78 12.77
C ALA A 101 -10.16 10.80 11.46
N ASP A 102 -8.94 11.35 11.53
CA ASP A 102 -7.99 11.41 10.42
C ASP A 102 -7.25 10.09 10.14
N SER A 103 -7.56 9.03 10.89
CA SER A 103 -6.93 7.71 10.75
C SER A 103 -7.86 6.64 10.16
N VAL A 104 -9.10 6.99 9.88
CA VAL A 104 -10.11 6.08 9.34
C VAL A 104 -10.81 6.67 8.13
N VAL A 105 -11.27 5.81 7.24
CA VAL A 105 -12.01 6.20 6.03
C VAL A 105 -13.40 5.62 6.10
N SER A 106 -14.41 6.47 6.00
CA SER A 106 -15.82 6.09 5.95
C SER A 106 -16.38 6.22 4.53
N ASN A 107 -17.57 5.63 4.27
CA ASN A 107 -18.23 5.65 2.97
C ASN A 107 -17.30 5.22 1.81
N ALA A 108 -16.54 4.18 2.04
CA ALA A 108 -15.56 3.68 1.10
C ALA A 108 -15.58 2.14 1.04
N ILE A 109 -14.97 1.58 0.02
CA ILE A 109 -14.67 0.16 -0.09
C ILE A 109 -13.16 -0.04 -0.13
N LEU A 110 -12.68 -1.12 0.47
CA LEU A 110 -11.27 -1.47 0.38
C LEU A 110 -10.92 -1.93 -1.02
N ALA A 111 -9.74 -1.55 -1.46
CA ALA A 111 -9.16 -1.94 -2.73
C ALA A 111 -7.64 -2.02 -2.62
N VAL A 112 -6.99 -2.47 -3.67
CA VAL A 112 -5.54 -2.61 -3.73
C VAL A 112 -5.02 -2.24 -5.11
N THR A 113 -3.85 -1.61 -5.18
CA THR A 113 -3.19 -1.31 -6.46
C THR A 113 -2.66 -2.59 -7.10
N THR A 114 -2.94 -2.80 -8.38
CA THR A 114 -2.49 -3.98 -9.15
C THR A 114 -1.16 -3.75 -9.88
N SER A 115 -0.76 -2.49 -10.02
CA SER A 115 0.50 -2.02 -10.58
C SER A 115 0.92 -0.74 -9.87
N ASP A 116 2.15 -0.27 -10.11
CA ASP A 116 2.55 1.07 -9.72
C ASP A 116 1.66 2.08 -10.43
N THR A 117 0.97 2.91 -9.65
CA THR A 117 -0.13 3.73 -10.15
C THR A 117 0.15 5.20 -9.90
N VAL A 118 0.07 6.00 -10.97
CA VAL A 118 0.28 7.46 -10.92
C VAL A 118 -0.82 8.14 -10.11
N ILE A 119 -0.41 9.05 -9.24
CA ILE A 119 -1.32 9.93 -8.49
C ILE A 119 -1.69 11.15 -9.34
N TYR A 120 -2.96 11.53 -9.27
CA TYR A 120 -3.49 12.76 -9.86
C TYR A 120 -4.02 13.67 -8.76
N SER A 121 -3.69 14.97 -8.83
CA SER A 121 -4.18 15.95 -7.86
C SER A 121 -5.65 16.31 -8.07
N VAL A 122 -6.13 16.18 -9.31
CA VAL A 122 -7.54 16.33 -9.72
C VAL A 122 -7.86 15.28 -10.79
N PRO A 123 -9.14 14.93 -11.03
CA PRO A 123 -9.54 13.87 -11.95
C PRO A 123 -9.38 14.26 -13.44
N ARG A 124 -8.16 14.53 -13.88
CA ARG A 124 -7.80 14.83 -15.29
C ARG A 124 -6.39 14.40 -15.61
N ASN A 125 -6.16 13.98 -16.87
CA ASN A 125 -4.88 13.45 -17.33
C ASN A 125 -3.70 14.43 -17.21
N THR A 126 -3.96 15.75 -17.29
CA THR A 126 -2.93 16.79 -17.20
C THR A 126 -2.48 17.08 -15.76
N ALA A 127 -3.15 16.49 -14.77
CA ALA A 127 -2.86 16.69 -13.35
C ALA A 127 -2.07 15.54 -12.71
N ALA A 128 -1.39 14.73 -13.53
CA ALA A 128 -0.50 13.68 -13.05
C ALA A 128 0.63 14.28 -12.20
N THR A 129 0.90 13.66 -11.07
CA THR A 129 2.04 14.02 -10.21
C THR A 129 3.23 13.10 -10.50
N PRO A 130 4.46 13.47 -10.11
CA PRO A 130 5.62 12.59 -10.21
C PRO A 130 5.63 11.45 -9.18
N ILE A 131 4.60 11.35 -8.36
CA ILE A 131 4.49 10.37 -7.26
C ILE A 131 3.62 9.22 -7.73
N ASN A 132 4.08 7.99 -7.46
CA ASN A 132 3.33 6.77 -7.69
C ASN A 132 2.99 6.10 -6.37
N ILE A 133 1.82 5.46 -6.33
CA ILE A 133 1.48 4.48 -5.30
C ILE A 133 2.03 3.13 -5.76
N PRO A 134 2.86 2.46 -4.96
CA PRO A 134 3.41 1.15 -5.30
C PRO A 134 2.30 0.10 -5.49
N ARG A 135 2.57 -0.90 -6.31
CA ARG A 135 1.74 -2.10 -6.41
C ARG A 135 1.52 -2.72 -5.02
N MET A 136 0.35 -3.32 -4.79
CA MET A 136 -0.07 -3.98 -3.55
C MET A 136 -0.29 -3.03 -2.37
N THR A 137 -0.42 -1.74 -2.62
CA THR A 137 -0.82 -0.79 -1.58
C THR A 137 -2.33 -0.91 -1.36
N VAL A 138 -2.72 -1.16 -0.11
CA VAL A 138 -4.13 -1.15 0.30
C VAL A 138 -4.61 0.30 0.39
N LEU A 139 -5.78 0.54 -0.16
CA LEU A 139 -6.42 1.84 -0.24
C LEU A 139 -7.94 1.72 -0.06
N ALA A 140 -8.61 2.83 0.12
CA ALA A 140 -10.07 2.90 0.19
C ALA A 140 -10.59 3.76 -0.95
N ILE A 141 -11.50 3.20 -1.77
CA ILE A 141 -12.20 3.92 -2.84
C ILE A 141 -13.44 4.55 -2.25
N HIS A 142 -13.58 5.87 -2.39
CA HIS A 142 -14.76 6.59 -1.94
C HIS A 142 -15.99 6.29 -2.83
N SER A 143 -17.15 6.14 -2.20
CA SER A 143 -18.41 5.73 -2.88
C SER A 143 -18.91 6.72 -3.92
N ASP A 144 -18.51 7.98 -3.84
CA ASP A 144 -18.83 9.04 -4.80
C ASP A 144 -17.99 9.01 -6.08
N SER A 145 -17.05 8.06 -6.19
CA SER A 145 -16.14 7.89 -7.34
C SER A 145 -16.77 7.17 -8.53
N GLY A 146 -18.08 6.94 -8.55
CA GLY A 146 -18.75 6.06 -9.51
C GLY A 146 -18.55 6.41 -10.98
N GLY A 147 -18.13 5.40 -11.78
CA GLY A 147 -18.23 5.39 -13.25
C GLY A 147 -17.26 6.26 -14.03
N MET A 148 -16.35 6.95 -13.40
CA MET A 148 -15.34 7.82 -14.03
C MET A 148 -14.05 7.05 -14.32
N PRO A 149 -13.24 7.49 -15.32
CA PRO A 149 -11.90 6.93 -15.53
C PRO A 149 -10.97 7.18 -14.33
N PHE A 150 -11.32 8.14 -13.47
CA PHE A 150 -10.62 8.47 -12.23
C PHE A 150 -11.49 8.15 -11.03
N ILE A 151 -10.88 7.52 -10.03
CA ILE A 151 -11.49 7.21 -8.73
C ILE A 151 -10.80 8.04 -7.64
N ARG A 152 -11.60 8.52 -6.68
CA ARG A 152 -11.10 9.18 -5.47
C ARG A 152 -10.75 8.11 -4.45
N VAL A 153 -9.54 8.14 -3.95
CA VAL A 153 -9.05 7.14 -3.00
C VAL A 153 -8.36 7.79 -1.82
N SER A 154 -8.42 7.10 -0.67
CA SER A 154 -7.55 7.37 0.45
C SER A 154 -6.54 6.24 0.60
N TYR A 155 -5.29 6.56 0.90
CA TYR A 155 -4.23 5.60 1.21
C TYR A 155 -3.33 6.12 2.33
N TYR A 156 -2.64 5.21 3.00
CA TYR A 156 -1.64 5.57 4.00
C TYR A 156 -0.27 5.75 3.34
N ASP A 157 0.33 6.93 3.55
CA ASP A 157 1.70 7.24 3.12
C ASP A 157 2.65 7.16 4.31
N PRO A 158 3.49 6.11 4.40
CA PRO A 158 4.40 5.94 5.53
C PRO A 158 5.52 7.00 5.56
N THR A 159 5.76 7.70 4.44
CA THR A 159 6.77 8.75 4.34
C THR A 159 6.23 10.14 4.68
N GLY A 160 4.91 10.28 4.70
CA GLY A 160 4.20 11.53 4.95
C GLY A 160 4.01 11.81 6.44
N LYS A 161 4.04 13.09 6.81
CA LYS A 161 3.73 13.53 8.18
C LYS A 161 2.24 13.43 8.53
N ASP A 162 1.39 13.31 7.51
CA ASP A 162 -0.06 13.50 7.63
C ASP A 162 -0.87 12.19 7.65
N GLY A 163 -0.21 11.03 7.60
CA GLY A 163 -0.88 9.73 7.69
C GLY A 163 -1.69 9.38 6.43
N LEU A 164 -3.00 9.58 6.46
CA LEU A 164 -3.87 9.33 5.30
C LEU A 164 -3.82 10.49 4.30
N LYS A 165 -3.73 10.12 3.01
CA LYS A 165 -3.81 11.06 1.88
C LYS A 165 -4.99 10.72 1.00
N GLU A 166 -5.69 11.73 0.53
CA GLU A 166 -6.76 11.63 -0.44
C GLU A 166 -6.26 12.12 -1.80
N VAL A 167 -6.43 11.30 -2.83
CA VAL A 167 -5.92 11.53 -4.17
C VAL A 167 -6.83 10.90 -5.21
N TYR A 168 -6.55 11.14 -6.49
CA TYR A 168 -7.21 10.48 -7.61
C TYR A 168 -6.27 9.50 -8.29
N LEU A 169 -6.81 8.33 -8.65
CA LEU A 169 -6.13 7.30 -9.45
C LEU A 169 -6.95 6.98 -10.68
N ARG A 170 -6.32 6.40 -11.71
CA ARG A 170 -7.05 5.72 -12.76
C ARG A 170 -7.59 4.39 -12.27
N ASN A 171 -8.83 4.10 -12.62
CA ASN A 171 -9.50 2.87 -12.19
C ASN A 171 -8.81 1.58 -12.66
N GLU A 172 -8.10 1.63 -13.79
CA GLU A 172 -7.45 0.49 -14.45
C GLU A 172 -6.35 -0.16 -13.57
N GLY A 173 -5.72 0.60 -12.66
CA GLY A 173 -4.65 0.14 -11.80
C GLY A 173 -5.08 -0.37 -10.43
N VAL A 174 -6.39 -0.61 -10.21
CA VAL A 174 -6.94 -0.90 -8.89
C VAL A 174 -7.88 -2.11 -8.94
N SER A 175 -7.79 -2.99 -7.95
CA SER A 175 -8.71 -4.11 -7.74
C SER A 175 -9.46 -3.94 -6.42
N ALA A 176 -10.78 -4.04 -6.46
CA ALA A 176 -11.64 -4.13 -5.28
C ALA A 176 -12.16 -5.56 -5.04
N ARG A 177 -11.55 -6.56 -5.69
CA ARG A 177 -11.89 -7.97 -5.46
C ARG A 177 -11.49 -8.35 -4.03
N PRO A 178 -12.39 -8.96 -3.25
CA PRO A 178 -12.09 -9.36 -1.87
C PRO A 178 -10.82 -10.20 -1.74
N ASP A 179 -10.62 -11.17 -2.63
CA ASP A 179 -9.45 -12.04 -2.63
C ASP A 179 -8.14 -11.25 -2.78
N ASP A 180 -8.12 -10.26 -3.68
CA ASP A 180 -6.93 -9.45 -3.92
C ASP A 180 -6.62 -8.55 -2.72
N VAL A 181 -7.67 -7.95 -2.13
CA VAL A 181 -7.53 -7.11 -0.95
C VAL A 181 -7.02 -7.92 0.24
N GLN A 182 -7.63 -9.09 0.50
CA GLN A 182 -7.22 -9.94 1.63
C GLN A 182 -5.80 -10.49 1.47
N ALA A 183 -5.44 -10.92 0.26
CA ALA A 183 -4.08 -11.38 -0.03
C ALA A 183 -3.04 -10.27 0.22
N ALA A 184 -3.32 -9.03 -0.21
CA ALA A 184 -2.44 -7.90 0.04
C ALA A 184 -2.35 -7.53 1.53
N LEU A 185 -3.46 -7.56 2.27
CA LEU A 185 -3.48 -7.34 3.72
C LEU A 185 -2.64 -8.38 4.46
N LEU A 186 -2.79 -9.66 4.13
CA LEU A 186 -2.01 -10.73 4.76
C LEU A 186 -0.52 -10.60 4.48
N LEU A 187 -0.13 -10.19 3.27
CA LEU A 187 1.26 -9.92 2.95
C LEU A 187 1.81 -8.75 3.77
N GLN A 188 1.04 -7.66 3.93
CA GLN A 188 1.45 -6.52 4.76
C GLN A 188 1.56 -6.91 6.24
N LEU A 189 0.62 -7.70 6.77
CA LEU A 189 0.68 -8.21 8.14
C LEU A 189 1.89 -9.13 8.34
N ALA A 190 2.20 -9.97 7.36
CA ALA A 190 3.41 -10.79 7.39
C ALA A 190 4.66 -9.91 7.44
N ALA A 191 4.76 -8.89 6.58
CA ALA A 191 5.91 -7.97 6.55
C ALA A 191 6.06 -7.16 7.85
N ALA A 192 4.96 -6.80 8.50
CA ALA A 192 4.97 -6.07 9.77
C ALA A 192 5.29 -6.96 10.98
N SER A 193 5.06 -8.28 10.88
CA SER A 193 5.26 -9.20 11.99
C SER A 193 6.75 -9.41 12.28
N LYS A 194 7.11 -9.38 13.57
CA LYS A 194 8.48 -9.68 14.04
C LYS A 194 8.75 -11.18 14.25
N SER A 195 7.70 -11.99 14.24
CA SER A 195 7.79 -13.43 14.47
C SER A 195 7.79 -14.21 13.16
N PRO A 196 8.87 -14.95 12.79
CA PRO A 196 8.89 -15.77 11.58
C PRO A 196 7.73 -16.76 11.50
N LYS A 197 7.34 -17.35 12.64
CA LYS A 197 6.20 -18.27 12.71
C LYS A 197 4.88 -17.58 12.35
N GLN A 198 4.69 -16.34 12.80
CA GLN A 198 3.49 -15.57 12.50
C GLN A 198 3.50 -15.08 11.04
N GLN A 199 4.67 -14.68 10.50
CA GLN A 199 4.85 -14.37 9.09
C GLN A 199 4.43 -15.55 8.22
N GLU A 200 4.95 -16.75 8.53
CA GLU A 200 4.61 -17.97 7.81
C GLU A 200 3.11 -18.30 7.89
N ALA A 201 2.49 -18.12 9.05
CA ALA A 201 1.05 -18.34 9.21
C ALA A 201 0.24 -17.41 8.32
N PHE A 202 0.54 -16.10 8.29
CA PHE A 202 -0.16 -15.15 7.42
C PHE A 202 0.01 -15.49 5.93
N LEU A 203 1.23 -15.80 5.49
CA LEU A 203 1.51 -16.16 4.10
C LEU A 203 0.80 -17.46 3.69
N THR A 204 0.82 -18.47 4.57
CA THR A 204 0.15 -19.74 4.31
C THR A 204 -1.38 -19.56 4.22
N SER A 205 -1.97 -18.79 5.13
CA SER A 205 -3.41 -18.46 5.05
C SER A 205 -3.72 -17.73 3.75
N GLY A 206 -2.91 -16.75 3.34
CA GLY A 206 -3.12 -16.02 2.08
C GLY A 206 -3.12 -16.93 0.85
N ILE A 207 -2.22 -17.91 0.81
CA ILE A 207 -2.13 -18.89 -0.29
C ILE A 207 -3.31 -19.85 -0.29
N THR A 208 -3.73 -20.31 0.89
CA THR A 208 -4.77 -21.34 1.04
C THR A 208 -6.17 -20.76 0.85
N ASP A 209 -6.43 -19.59 1.43
CA ASP A 209 -7.78 -19.02 1.51
C ASP A 209 -8.11 -18.19 0.25
N TYR A 210 -7.09 -17.66 -0.46
CA TYR A 210 -7.27 -16.78 -1.62
C TYR A 210 -6.52 -17.26 -2.87
N PRO A 211 -6.73 -18.51 -3.34
CA PRO A 211 -6.01 -19.08 -4.48
C PRO A 211 -6.32 -18.36 -5.80
N GLY A 212 -7.42 -17.61 -5.87
CA GLY A 212 -7.80 -16.81 -7.04
C GLY A 212 -7.25 -15.38 -7.05
N SER A 213 -6.44 -15.01 -6.08
CA SER A 213 -5.87 -13.66 -6.01
C SER A 213 -4.81 -13.42 -7.07
N LEU A 214 -4.77 -12.20 -7.62
CA LEU A 214 -3.70 -11.70 -8.49
C LEU A 214 -2.33 -11.67 -7.78
N PHE A 215 -2.32 -11.73 -6.46
CA PHE A 215 -1.11 -11.64 -5.63
C PHE A 215 -0.61 -13.00 -5.11
N LEU A 216 -1.25 -14.09 -5.54
CA LEU A 216 -0.80 -15.44 -5.16
C LEU A 216 0.69 -15.69 -5.42
N PRO A 217 1.28 -15.30 -6.57
CA PRO A 217 2.71 -15.49 -6.81
C PRO A 217 3.60 -14.74 -5.82
N GLN A 218 3.16 -13.56 -5.36
CA GLN A 218 3.91 -12.76 -4.38
C GLN A 218 3.87 -13.38 -2.98
N LEU A 219 2.72 -13.92 -2.57
CA LEU A 219 2.58 -14.66 -1.32
C LEU A 219 3.50 -15.90 -1.31
N GLN A 220 3.52 -16.65 -2.42
CA GLN A 220 4.40 -17.81 -2.58
C GLN A 220 5.88 -17.42 -2.50
N ALA A 221 6.29 -16.40 -3.27
CA ALA A 221 7.67 -15.92 -3.26
C ALA A 221 8.11 -15.42 -1.87
N ALA A 222 7.23 -14.73 -1.14
CA ALA A 222 7.51 -14.30 0.23
C ALA A 222 7.68 -15.50 1.18
N LEU A 223 6.83 -16.52 1.06
CA LEU A 223 6.92 -17.75 1.86
C LEU A 223 8.21 -18.51 1.57
N ASP A 224 8.58 -18.66 0.29
CA ASP A 224 9.80 -19.31 -0.13
C ASP A 224 11.05 -18.56 0.39
N THR A 225 11.02 -17.22 0.34
CA THR A 225 12.09 -16.38 0.90
C THR A 225 12.24 -16.59 2.42
N LEU A 226 11.11 -16.67 3.13
CA LEU A 226 11.11 -16.89 4.58
C LEU A 226 11.69 -18.26 4.96
N ARG A 227 11.44 -19.29 4.14
CA ARG A 227 11.89 -20.66 4.35
C ARG A 227 13.31 -20.93 3.83
N ALA A 228 13.86 -20.03 3.01
CA ALA A 228 15.20 -20.20 2.45
C ALA A 228 16.23 -20.25 3.59
N PRO A 229 17.19 -21.18 3.55
CA PRO A 229 18.30 -21.18 4.50
C PRO A 229 19.05 -19.84 4.45
N PRO A 230 19.53 -19.33 5.59
CA PRO A 230 20.36 -18.13 5.57
C PRO A 230 21.53 -18.33 4.60
N ALA A 231 21.73 -17.36 3.72
CA ALA A 231 22.83 -17.41 2.76
C ALA A 231 24.14 -17.65 3.53
N PRO A 232 25.02 -18.57 3.07
CA PRO A 232 26.32 -18.74 3.68
C PRO A 232 27.01 -17.37 3.80
N PRO A 233 27.67 -17.09 4.93
CA PRO A 233 28.40 -15.83 5.06
C PRO A 233 29.32 -15.70 3.85
N ALA A 234 29.22 -14.55 3.18
CA ALA A 234 30.06 -14.26 2.02
C ALA A 234 31.51 -14.54 2.43
N GLN A 235 32.12 -15.56 1.85
CA GLN A 235 33.55 -15.81 2.06
C GLN A 235 34.25 -14.50 1.68
N PRO A 236 35.08 -13.93 2.58
CA PRO A 236 35.87 -12.77 2.21
C PRO A 236 36.60 -13.17 0.93
N ALA A 237 36.36 -12.40 -0.14
CA ALA A 237 37.01 -12.59 -1.43
C ALA A 237 38.50 -12.78 -1.11
N ALA A 238 39.02 -13.99 -1.38
CA ALA A 238 40.43 -14.30 -1.16
C ALA A 238 41.18 -13.13 -1.79
N ALA A 239 41.89 -12.38 -0.93
CA ALA A 239 42.70 -11.27 -1.37
C ALA A 239 43.55 -11.80 -2.50
N SER A 240 43.27 -11.35 -3.71
CA SER A 240 44.05 -11.70 -4.89
C SER A 240 45.50 -11.44 -4.53
N ALA A 241 46.24 -12.53 -4.39
CA ALA A 241 47.67 -12.49 -4.09
C ALA A 241 48.29 -11.54 -5.11
N MET A 242 48.77 -10.39 -4.66
CA MET A 242 49.56 -9.50 -5.50
C MET A 242 50.71 -10.31 -6.08
N PRO A 243 50.90 -10.32 -7.40
CA PRO A 243 52.07 -10.92 -7.99
C PRO A 243 53.32 -10.19 -7.45
N PRO A 244 54.42 -10.93 -7.14
CA PRO A 244 55.63 -10.33 -6.61
C PRO A 244 56.15 -9.34 -7.64
N LEU A 245 56.30 -8.08 -7.25
CA LEU A 245 57.03 -7.05 -8.00
C LEU A 245 58.49 -7.47 -8.12
N GLY A 246 58.81 -8.10 -9.25
CA GLY A 246 60.17 -8.23 -9.70
C GLY A 246 60.78 -6.86 -9.98
N GLY A 247 61.85 -6.51 -9.28
CA GLY A 247 62.56 -5.28 -9.44
C GLY A 247 63.14 -5.09 -10.84
N GLN A 248 62.99 -3.90 -11.35
CA GLN A 248 63.95 -3.31 -12.29
C GLN A 248 64.10 -1.82 -11.99
N ALA A 249 65.36 -1.48 -11.71
CA ALA A 249 65.81 -0.13 -11.44
C ALA A 249 65.99 0.70 -12.72
N ALA A 250 66.03 1.98 -12.51
CA ALA A 250 66.64 3.08 -13.29
C ALA A 250 65.79 3.78 -14.37
N SER A 251 65.48 4.99 -14.24
CA SER A 251 66.21 6.19 -14.64
C SER A 251 65.31 7.41 -14.69
N ALA A 252 65.87 8.44 -14.18
CA ALA A 252 65.48 9.86 -14.23
C ALA A 252 64.83 10.34 -15.52
N ASN A 253 63.83 11.18 -15.43
CA ASN A 253 63.95 12.60 -15.84
C ASN A 253 62.67 13.35 -15.50
N GLY A 254 62.89 14.55 -14.98
CA GLY A 254 61.88 15.47 -14.55
C GLY A 254 61.03 16.07 -15.67
N THR A 255 59.93 16.56 -15.29
CA THR A 255 59.41 17.85 -15.77
C THR A 255 58.27 18.28 -14.84
N GLN A 256 58.51 19.39 -14.16
CA GLN A 256 57.48 20.17 -13.47
C GLN A 256 56.46 20.68 -14.48
N THR A 257 55.20 20.57 -14.16
CA THR A 257 54.20 21.49 -14.72
C THR A 257 53.07 21.70 -13.72
N GLN A 258 53.12 22.86 -13.16
CA GLN A 258 52.09 23.77 -12.65
C GLN A 258 50.66 23.27 -12.56
N ALA A 259 50.10 23.43 -11.36
CA ALA A 259 48.68 23.53 -11.06
C ALA A 259 48.08 24.85 -11.61
N PRO A 260 46.81 24.86 -11.97
CA PRO A 260 46.02 26.08 -11.88
C PRO A 260 45.07 26.03 -10.69
N SER A 261 45.25 27.06 -9.89
CA SER A 261 44.38 27.58 -8.85
C SER A 261 43.00 27.96 -9.37
N GLY A 262 41.97 27.74 -8.54
CA GLY A 262 40.89 28.71 -8.43
C GLY A 262 39.63 28.46 -9.22
N ALA A 263 38.60 28.14 -8.51
CA ALA A 263 37.30 28.82 -8.62
C ALA A 263 36.39 28.41 -7.45
N ALA A 264 36.14 29.37 -6.58
CA ALA A 264 35.10 29.30 -5.56
C ALA A 264 33.70 29.37 -6.21
N PRO A 265 32.68 28.62 -5.75
CA PRO A 265 31.32 28.81 -6.21
C PRO A 265 30.69 30.04 -5.53
N ALA A 266 30.05 30.85 -6.37
CA ALA A 266 29.30 32.04 -6.02
C ALA A 266 28.13 31.75 -5.08
N GLN A 267 27.98 32.56 -4.06
CA GLN A 267 26.82 32.65 -3.17
C GLN A 267 25.59 33.17 -3.95
N ALA A 268 24.48 32.48 -3.85
CA ALA A 268 23.19 32.96 -4.31
C ALA A 268 22.62 34.01 -3.33
N PRO A 269 21.92 35.05 -3.82
CA PRO A 269 21.36 36.09 -2.98
C PRO A 269 20.07 35.63 -2.28
N ALA A 270 19.90 36.06 -1.03
CA ALA A 270 18.72 35.90 -0.21
C ALA A 270 17.51 36.69 -0.79
N PRO A 271 16.27 36.17 -0.72
CA PRO A 271 15.11 36.97 -1.07
C PRO A 271 14.77 37.95 0.05
N GLN A 272 14.70 39.23 -0.33
CA GLN A 272 14.25 40.34 0.50
C GLN A 272 12.74 40.20 0.77
N GLY A 273 12.38 40.43 2.02
CA GLY A 273 11.00 40.54 2.48
C GLY A 273 10.28 41.76 1.87
N GLN A 274 9.05 41.55 1.49
CA GLN A 274 8.07 42.62 1.31
C GLN A 274 7.03 42.52 2.41
N ALA A 275 7.12 43.44 3.34
CA ALA A 275 6.06 43.88 4.21
C ALA A 275 5.26 44.94 3.47
N ASN A 276 3.92 44.83 3.50
CA ASN A 276 2.95 45.91 3.32
C ASN A 276 1.56 45.22 3.24
N GLY A 277 0.62 45.56 3.96
CA GLY A 277 0.13 46.69 4.75
C GLY A 277 -1.34 46.53 5.00
N PRO A 278 -2.08 47.41 5.59
CA PRO A 278 -3.05 47.13 6.64
C PRO A 278 -4.50 46.93 6.21
N ALA A 279 -5.23 46.38 7.15
CA ALA A 279 -6.65 46.29 7.38
C ALA A 279 -7.59 47.28 6.68
N THR A 280 -8.71 46.74 6.21
CA THR A 280 -9.98 47.47 6.21
C THR A 280 -11.09 46.53 6.70
N SER A 281 -11.62 46.91 7.86
CA SER A 281 -12.89 46.49 8.43
C SER A 281 -14.04 46.95 7.54
N SER A 282 -14.99 46.07 7.28
CA SER A 282 -16.33 46.42 6.94
C SER A 282 -17.32 45.42 7.54
N THR A 283 -18.04 45.90 8.51
CA THR A 283 -19.28 45.34 9.07
C THR A 283 -20.41 45.63 8.09
N PRO A 284 -21.31 44.73 7.82
CA PRO A 284 -22.67 45.06 7.37
C PRO A 284 -23.71 44.67 8.41
N GLN A 285 -24.76 45.46 8.37
CA GLN A 285 -26.01 45.33 9.10
C GLN A 285 -26.70 43.97 8.91
#